data_e9caeba0371e4a064a5a5841f554d3d2
#
_entry.id   e9caeba0371e4a064a5a5841f554d3d2
#
_cell.length_a   1.000
_cell.length_b   1.000
_cell.length_c   1.000
_cell.angle_alpha   90.00
_cell.angle_beta   90.00
_cell.angle_gamma   90.00
#
_symmetry.space_group_name_H-M   'P 1'
#
loop_
_entity.id
_entity.type
_entity.pdbx_description
1 polymer ?
#
loop_
_entity_poly.entity_id
_entity_poly.type
_entity_poly.pdbx_seq_one_letter_code
_entity_poly.pdbx_strand_id
1 'polypeptide(L)'
;MTKKDPYAALRIKEFNIFLFVRFLLVFGWSMQFIVIEWQVYSITKDPLSLGIIGLMEIIPAFSMALFAGHIVDQKEKRNLLALCTAAFSLISLGLFLLTTKSVLQNWSINAVLYSIYGLVFFGGFLRSFFGPTIFSLVALLVPKKIYHNAATWSTSTWKTASVSGALAAGFLIGIIGVAKTLCLVFVLVVLAFIFTFLIKKKPILNTKIGEPMKESLKAGVQFVFQNKAILGVLTLDMIAVLFGGTVAILSVFAQDVLKVGPEGFGILNASISMGSIVTMFLTTYIPINKNTGKKMLVSVFIFGLSIIAFGLSSIFWVSILALFISGAADGISMVIRQTILQLKTPDEM
;
A
#
# COMPACT_ATOMS: atom_id res chain seq x y z
N MET A 1 15.14 33.16 10.86
CA MET A 1 14.54 31.85 10.55
C MET A 1 13.07 32.07 10.25
N THR A 2 12.66 32.07 8.99
CA THR A 2 11.23 32.17 8.63
C THR A 2 10.52 30.93 9.16
N LYS A 3 9.48 31.11 10.00
CA LYS A 3 8.63 30.01 10.48
C LYS A 3 8.14 29.21 9.28
N LYS A 4 8.58 27.95 9.15
CA LYS A 4 8.09 27.05 8.09
C LYS A 4 6.59 26.82 8.36
N ASP A 5 5.75 27.30 7.46
CA ASP A 5 4.30 27.10 7.55
C ASP A 5 3.97 25.62 7.26
N PRO A 6 3.51 24.83 8.24
CA PRO A 6 3.19 23.41 8.06
C PRO A 6 2.01 23.17 7.13
N TYR A 7 1.18 24.18 6.86
CA TYR A 7 -0.01 24.09 6.02
C TYR A 7 0.17 24.73 4.63
N ALA A 8 1.41 25.08 4.26
CA ALA A 8 1.69 25.80 3.01
C ALA A 8 1.16 25.08 1.76
N ALA A 9 1.30 23.75 1.69
CA ALA A 9 0.79 22.95 0.56
C ALA A 9 -0.74 22.90 0.52
N LEU A 10 -1.40 22.89 1.67
CA LEU A 10 -2.87 22.84 1.77
C LEU A 10 -3.54 24.15 1.31
N ARG A 11 -2.80 25.24 1.16
CA ARG A 11 -3.34 26.48 0.57
C ARG A 11 -3.51 26.40 -0.94
N ILE A 12 -2.94 25.36 -1.57
CA ILE A 12 -3.06 25.16 -3.01
C ILE A 12 -4.30 24.30 -3.28
N LYS A 13 -5.35 24.90 -3.84
CA LYS A 13 -6.64 24.22 -4.11
C LYS A 13 -6.47 22.95 -4.92
N GLU A 14 -5.62 22.96 -5.94
CA GLU A 14 -5.39 21.81 -6.80
C GLU A 14 -4.70 20.65 -6.06
N PHE A 15 -3.81 20.96 -5.11
CA PHE A 15 -3.19 19.97 -4.25
C PHE A 15 -4.19 19.34 -3.29
N ASN A 16 -5.15 20.11 -2.76
CA ASN A 16 -6.22 19.54 -1.91
C ASN A 16 -7.13 18.58 -2.69
N ILE A 17 -7.49 18.92 -3.94
CA ILE A 17 -8.24 18.02 -4.83
C ILE A 17 -7.44 16.71 -5.03
N PHE A 18 -6.13 16.82 -5.30
CA PHE A 18 -5.26 15.66 -5.42
C PHE A 18 -5.23 14.82 -4.13
N LEU A 19 -5.12 15.43 -2.95
CA LEU A 19 -5.16 14.70 -1.67
C LEU A 19 -6.48 13.97 -1.48
N PHE A 20 -7.60 14.58 -1.87
CA PHE A 20 -8.91 13.95 -1.82
C PHE A 20 -9.00 12.75 -2.76
N VAL A 21 -8.57 12.90 -4.02
CA VAL A 21 -8.48 11.79 -4.98
C VAL A 21 -7.61 10.65 -4.42
N ARG A 22 -6.43 11.00 -3.90
CA ARG A 22 -5.51 10.03 -3.30
C ARG A 22 -6.13 9.31 -2.11
N PHE A 23 -6.84 10.03 -1.25
CA PHE A 23 -7.55 9.44 -0.12
C PHE A 23 -8.58 8.41 -0.59
N LEU A 24 -9.47 8.78 -1.52
CA LEU A 24 -10.50 7.88 -2.05
C LEU A 24 -9.91 6.63 -2.69
N LEU A 25 -8.84 6.77 -3.48
CA LEU A 25 -8.16 5.66 -4.14
C LEU A 25 -7.55 4.68 -3.13
N VAL A 26 -6.78 5.19 -2.17
CA VAL A 26 -6.09 4.35 -1.19
C VAL A 26 -7.07 3.72 -0.21
N PHE A 27 -8.09 4.47 0.21
CA PHE A 27 -9.17 3.98 1.06
C PHE A 27 -9.93 2.85 0.37
N GLY A 28 -10.37 3.07 -0.87
CA GLY A 28 -11.06 2.05 -1.66
C GLY A 28 -10.19 0.82 -1.93
N TRP A 29 -8.92 1.01 -2.24
CA TRP A 29 -7.98 -0.10 -2.42
C TRP A 29 -7.80 -0.92 -1.14
N SER A 30 -7.53 -0.25 -0.01
CA SER A 30 -7.36 -0.94 1.27
C SER A 30 -8.62 -1.72 1.65
N MET A 31 -9.81 -1.13 1.43
CA MET A 31 -11.07 -1.85 1.60
C MET A 31 -11.16 -3.07 0.69
N GLN A 32 -10.90 -2.90 -0.61
CA GLN A 32 -11.00 -3.99 -1.60
C GLN A 32 -10.12 -5.17 -1.21
N PHE A 33 -8.87 -4.90 -0.82
CA PHE A 33 -7.92 -5.94 -0.42
C PHE A 33 -8.46 -6.78 0.76
N ILE A 34 -8.90 -6.12 1.83
CA ILE A 34 -9.47 -6.77 3.02
C ILE A 34 -10.72 -7.59 2.68
N VAL A 35 -11.61 -7.03 1.86
CA VAL A 35 -12.87 -7.70 1.47
C VAL A 35 -12.58 -8.95 0.64
N ILE A 36 -11.63 -8.90 -0.28
CA ILE A 36 -11.28 -10.04 -1.13
C ILE A 36 -10.58 -11.14 -0.34
N GLU A 37 -9.64 -10.81 0.54
CA GLU A 37 -9.01 -11.79 1.44
C GLU A 37 -10.06 -12.52 2.29
N TRP A 38 -10.98 -11.75 2.89
CA TRP A 38 -12.08 -12.31 3.68
C TRP A 38 -12.97 -13.22 2.85
N GLN A 39 -13.41 -12.76 1.67
CA GLN A 39 -14.32 -13.50 0.78
C GLN A 39 -13.70 -14.80 0.30
N VAL A 40 -12.47 -14.73 -0.23
CA VAL A 40 -11.81 -15.92 -0.77
C VAL A 40 -11.60 -16.97 0.32
N TYR A 41 -11.14 -16.58 1.49
CA TYR A 41 -11.01 -17.53 2.58
C TYR A 41 -12.36 -18.07 3.06
N SER A 42 -13.40 -17.26 3.08
CA SER A 42 -14.75 -17.70 3.47
C SER A 42 -15.32 -18.79 2.55
N ILE A 43 -15.03 -18.74 1.25
CA ILE A 43 -15.53 -19.69 0.26
C ILE A 43 -14.62 -20.91 0.07
N THR A 44 -13.30 -20.76 0.22
CA THR A 44 -12.34 -21.86 -0.03
C THR A 44 -11.95 -22.61 1.22
N LYS A 45 -11.91 -21.94 2.36
CA LYS A 45 -11.32 -22.45 3.62
C LYS A 45 -9.90 -23.00 3.46
N ASP A 46 -9.21 -22.53 2.43
CA ASP A 46 -7.85 -22.93 2.09
C ASP A 46 -6.88 -21.74 2.20
N PRO A 47 -5.93 -21.79 3.15
CA PRO A 47 -4.91 -20.74 3.30
C PRO A 47 -4.04 -20.53 2.05
N LEU A 48 -3.85 -21.57 1.22
CA LEU A 48 -3.07 -21.48 -0.02
C LEU A 48 -3.71 -20.49 -0.99
N SER A 49 -5.03 -20.43 -1.03
CA SER A 49 -5.79 -19.49 -1.86
C SER A 49 -5.44 -18.02 -1.55
N LEU A 50 -5.14 -17.68 -0.30
CA LEU A 50 -4.69 -16.35 0.12
C LEU A 50 -3.26 -16.07 -0.37
N GLY A 51 -2.38 -17.07 -0.28
CA GLY A 51 -1.03 -16.97 -0.83
C GLY A 51 -1.04 -16.69 -2.35
N ILE A 52 -1.96 -17.35 -3.07
CA ILE A 52 -2.15 -17.12 -4.52
C ILE A 52 -2.63 -15.69 -4.78
N ILE A 53 -3.57 -15.14 -4.00
CA ILE A 53 -3.98 -13.71 -4.13
C ILE A 53 -2.75 -12.80 -4.01
N GLY A 54 -1.93 -13.00 -2.98
CA GLY A 54 -0.71 -12.22 -2.80
C GLY A 54 0.24 -12.33 -3.99
N LEU A 55 0.44 -13.53 -4.53
CA LEU A 55 1.27 -13.75 -5.73
C LEU A 55 0.68 -13.07 -6.96
N MET A 56 -0.63 -13.18 -7.18
CA MET A 56 -1.32 -12.54 -8.30
C MET A 56 -1.21 -11.02 -8.25
N GLU A 57 -1.12 -10.41 -7.07
CA GLU A 57 -0.89 -8.97 -6.92
C GLU A 57 0.58 -8.58 -7.10
N ILE A 58 1.50 -9.31 -6.47
CA ILE A 58 2.92 -8.93 -6.39
C ILE A 58 3.67 -9.21 -7.70
N ILE A 59 3.42 -10.34 -8.35
CA ILE A 59 4.15 -10.72 -9.57
C ILE A 59 4.02 -9.66 -10.68
N PRO A 60 2.80 -9.23 -11.09
CA PRO A 60 2.68 -8.21 -12.12
C PRO A 60 3.15 -6.84 -11.64
N ALA A 61 2.93 -6.48 -10.37
CA ALA A 61 3.40 -5.23 -9.80
C ALA A 61 4.92 -5.11 -9.84
N PHE A 62 5.63 -6.18 -9.45
CA PHE A 62 7.09 -6.23 -9.46
C PHE A 62 7.66 -6.25 -10.87
N SER A 63 7.10 -7.11 -11.75
CA SER A 63 7.55 -7.23 -13.14
C SER A 63 7.43 -5.92 -13.92
N MET A 64 6.39 -5.14 -13.63
CA MET A 64 6.12 -3.88 -14.32
C MET A 64 6.70 -2.64 -13.62
N ALA A 65 7.17 -2.74 -12.38
CA ALA A 65 7.65 -1.59 -11.61
C ALA A 65 8.75 -0.80 -12.34
N LEU A 66 9.69 -1.50 -12.97
CA LEU A 66 10.79 -0.90 -13.72
C LEU A 66 10.30 -0.22 -15.01
N PHE A 67 9.35 -0.83 -15.71
CA PHE A 67 8.78 -0.29 -16.94
C PHE A 67 7.82 0.87 -16.65
N ALA A 68 7.08 0.76 -15.54
CA ALA A 68 6.09 1.76 -15.16
C ALA A 68 6.72 3.15 -14.95
N GLY A 69 7.88 3.24 -14.30
CA GLY A 69 8.61 4.49 -14.13
C GLY A 69 8.89 5.17 -15.47
N HIS A 70 9.48 4.44 -16.41
CA HIS A 70 9.81 4.95 -17.74
C HIS A 70 8.56 5.42 -18.53
N ILE A 71 7.48 4.62 -18.51
CA ILE A 71 6.22 4.98 -19.16
C ILE A 71 5.59 6.22 -18.51
N VAL A 72 5.60 6.28 -17.18
CA VAL A 72 5.08 7.43 -16.42
C VAL A 72 5.80 8.69 -16.83
N ASP A 73 7.13 8.68 -16.96
CA ASP A 73 7.91 9.87 -17.30
C ASP A 73 7.55 10.45 -18.66
N GLN A 74 7.14 9.62 -19.60
CA GLN A 74 6.78 10.01 -20.97
C GLN A 74 5.32 10.45 -21.14
N LYS A 75 4.45 10.20 -20.16
CA LYS A 75 3.02 10.49 -20.27
C LYS A 75 2.59 11.67 -19.40
N GLU A 76 1.49 12.31 -19.79
CA GLU A 76 0.85 13.33 -18.98
C GLU A 76 0.25 12.70 -17.72
N LYS A 77 0.66 13.20 -16.54
CA LYS A 77 0.46 12.54 -15.24
C LYS A 77 -1.01 12.44 -14.83
N ARG A 78 -1.81 13.50 -15.07
CA ARG A 78 -3.25 13.50 -14.76
C ARG A 78 -4.01 12.48 -15.60
N ASN A 79 -3.75 12.45 -16.92
CA ASN A 79 -4.44 11.52 -17.81
C ASN A 79 -4.05 10.07 -17.51
N LEU A 80 -2.78 9.85 -17.17
CA LEU A 80 -2.32 8.51 -16.75
C LEU A 80 -2.98 8.09 -15.44
N LEU A 81 -3.07 8.98 -14.44
CA LEU A 81 -3.79 8.72 -13.20
C LEU A 81 -5.27 8.40 -13.48
N ALA A 82 -5.94 9.19 -14.34
CA ALA A 82 -7.33 8.96 -14.73
C ALA A 82 -7.51 7.59 -15.41
N LEU A 83 -6.62 7.23 -16.34
CA LEU A 83 -6.66 5.93 -17.04
C LEU A 83 -6.50 4.76 -16.04
N CYS A 84 -5.50 4.84 -15.16
CA CYS A 84 -5.29 3.80 -14.14
C CYS A 84 -6.47 3.71 -13.17
N THR A 85 -7.05 4.85 -12.78
CA THR A 85 -8.21 4.87 -11.88
C THR A 85 -9.47 4.32 -12.56
N ALA A 86 -9.69 4.63 -13.86
CA ALA A 86 -10.78 4.05 -14.64
C ALA A 86 -10.63 2.52 -14.75
N ALA A 87 -9.44 2.04 -15.10
CA ALA A 87 -9.16 0.60 -15.17
C ALA A 87 -9.36 -0.07 -13.80
N PHE A 88 -8.91 0.56 -12.70
CA PHE A 88 -9.12 0.05 -11.36
C PHE A 88 -10.61 0.04 -10.96
N SER A 89 -11.41 1.01 -11.42
CA SER A 89 -12.87 1.00 -11.18
C SER A 89 -13.55 -0.19 -11.88
N LEU A 90 -13.10 -0.56 -13.09
CA LEU A 90 -13.60 -1.75 -13.79
C LEU A 90 -13.24 -3.05 -13.05
N ILE A 91 -12.05 -3.13 -12.47
CA ILE A 91 -11.67 -4.26 -11.62
C ILE A 91 -12.57 -4.33 -10.39
N SER A 92 -12.79 -3.21 -9.71
CA SER A 92 -13.67 -3.15 -8.53
C SER A 92 -15.12 -3.53 -8.89
N LEU A 93 -15.60 -3.12 -10.06
CA LEU A 93 -16.91 -3.55 -10.58
C LEU A 93 -16.96 -5.06 -10.83
N GLY A 94 -15.93 -5.62 -11.47
CA GLY A 94 -15.82 -7.06 -11.70
C GLY A 94 -15.83 -7.86 -10.40
N LEU A 95 -15.06 -7.44 -9.41
CA LEU A 95 -15.04 -8.07 -8.09
C LEU A 95 -16.39 -7.97 -7.37
N PHE A 96 -17.07 -6.81 -7.47
CA PHE A 96 -18.44 -6.66 -6.95
C PHE A 96 -19.39 -7.67 -7.62
N LEU A 97 -19.37 -7.77 -8.94
CA LEU A 97 -20.26 -8.67 -9.68
C LEU A 97 -20.02 -10.14 -9.30
N LEU A 98 -18.75 -10.56 -9.18
CA LEU A 98 -18.37 -11.93 -8.79
C LEU A 98 -18.82 -12.32 -7.37
N THR A 99 -19.05 -11.35 -6.50
CA THR A 99 -19.52 -11.59 -5.12
C THR A 99 -21.02 -11.46 -4.95
N THR A 100 -21.76 -11.22 -6.03
CA THR A 100 -23.24 -11.19 -6.00
C THR A 100 -23.81 -12.59 -5.81
N LYS A 101 -24.97 -12.66 -5.15
CA LYS A 101 -25.66 -13.95 -4.91
C LYS A 101 -25.94 -14.69 -6.22
N SER A 102 -26.29 -13.98 -7.30
CA SER A 102 -26.58 -14.58 -8.60
C SER A 102 -25.38 -15.33 -9.17
N VAL A 103 -24.19 -14.74 -9.11
CA VAL A 103 -22.96 -15.39 -9.62
C VAL A 103 -22.55 -16.55 -8.70
N LEU A 104 -22.56 -16.36 -7.39
CA LEU A 104 -22.19 -17.41 -6.43
C LEU A 104 -23.11 -18.64 -6.46
N GLN A 105 -24.36 -18.49 -6.89
CA GLN A 105 -25.32 -19.62 -7.05
C GLN A 105 -25.19 -20.32 -8.39
N ASN A 106 -24.82 -19.62 -9.46
CA ASN A 106 -24.84 -20.16 -10.83
C ASN A 106 -23.44 -20.58 -11.33
N TRP A 107 -22.38 -20.08 -10.73
CA TRP A 107 -21.00 -20.38 -11.15
C TRP A 107 -20.36 -21.38 -10.21
N SER A 108 -19.45 -22.21 -10.75
CA SER A 108 -18.63 -23.05 -9.90
C SER A 108 -17.68 -22.19 -9.04
N ILE A 109 -17.40 -22.65 -7.82
CA ILE A 109 -16.47 -21.97 -6.89
C ILE A 109 -15.12 -21.71 -7.58
N ASN A 110 -14.62 -22.68 -8.33
CA ASN A 110 -13.34 -22.54 -9.05
C ASN A 110 -13.41 -21.43 -10.12
N ALA A 111 -14.52 -21.31 -10.86
CA ALA A 111 -14.67 -20.24 -11.85
C ALA A 111 -14.66 -18.87 -11.20
N VAL A 112 -15.36 -18.70 -10.07
CA VAL A 112 -15.35 -17.45 -9.31
C VAL A 112 -13.94 -17.15 -8.81
N LEU A 113 -13.25 -18.14 -8.24
CA LEU A 113 -11.91 -18.00 -7.68
C LEU A 113 -10.88 -17.59 -8.75
N TYR A 114 -10.83 -18.30 -9.88
CA TYR A 114 -9.92 -17.93 -10.97
C TYR A 114 -10.23 -16.55 -11.57
N SER A 115 -11.50 -16.17 -11.62
CA SER A 115 -11.90 -14.82 -12.06
C SER A 115 -11.41 -13.74 -11.09
N ILE A 116 -11.50 -13.98 -9.77
CA ILE A 116 -10.95 -13.09 -8.74
C ILE A 116 -9.44 -12.98 -8.91
N TYR A 117 -8.72 -14.11 -9.06
CA TYR A 117 -7.27 -14.11 -9.27
C TYR A 117 -6.89 -13.30 -10.51
N GLY A 118 -7.61 -13.45 -11.61
CA GLY A 118 -7.39 -12.67 -12.83
C GLY A 118 -7.56 -11.17 -12.60
N LEU A 119 -8.63 -10.74 -11.93
CA LEU A 119 -8.86 -9.34 -11.62
C LEU A 119 -7.81 -8.76 -10.66
N VAL A 120 -7.38 -9.52 -9.65
CA VAL A 120 -6.30 -9.13 -8.73
C VAL A 120 -4.97 -9.00 -9.49
N PHE A 121 -4.67 -9.92 -10.43
CA PHE A 121 -3.49 -9.84 -11.28
C PHE A 121 -3.45 -8.53 -12.09
N PHE A 122 -4.54 -8.16 -12.73
CA PHE A 122 -4.65 -6.86 -13.42
C PHE A 122 -4.57 -5.68 -12.44
N GLY A 123 -5.09 -5.82 -11.23
CA GLY A 123 -4.93 -4.84 -10.15
C GLY A 123 -3.46 -4.62 -9.78
N GLY A 124 -2.69 -5.69 -9.65
CA GLY A 124 -1.25 -5.63 -9.39
C GLY A 124 -0.48 -4.93 -10.51
N PHE A 125 -0.86 -5.19 -11.78
CA PHE A 125 -0.31 -4.46 -12.93
C PHE A 125 -0.55 -2.95 -12.82
N LEU A 126 -1.77 -2.53 -12.53
CA LEU A 126 -2.10 -1.10 -12.36
C LEU A 126 -1.36 -0.47 -11.18
N ARG A 127 -1.13 -1.24 -10.10
CA ARG A 127 -0.42 -0.79 -8.91
C ARG A 127 0.98 -0.25 -9.22
N SER A 128 1.70 -0.86 -10.15
CA SER A 128 3.04 -0.42 -10.53
C SER A 128 3.08 1.01 -11.08
N PHE A 129 1.98 1.48 -11.68
CA PHE A 129 1.88 2.83 -12.24
C PHE A 129 1.46 3.89 -11.22
N PHE A 130 0.65 3.53 -10.19
CA PHE A 130 0.16 4.51 -9.22
C PHE A 130 1.28 5.22 -8.46
N GLY A 131 2.26 4.47 -7.95
CA GLY A 131 3.38 5.03 -7.17
C GLY A 131 4.15 6.13 -7.90
N PRO A 132 4.77 5.82 -9.05
CA PRO A 132 5.52 6.80 -9.85
C PRO A 132 4.66 7.96 -10.33
N THR A 133 3.40 7.70 -10.77
CA THR A 133 2.48 8.74 -11.24
C THR A 133 2.14 9.73 -10.13
N ILE A 134 1.82 9.25 -8.93
CA ILE A 134 1.51 10.08 -7.76
C ILE A 134 2.72 10.89 -7.34
N PHE A 135 3.90 10.29 -7.27
CA PHE A 135 5.14 10.96 -6.91
C PHE A 135 5.45 12.11 -7.87
N SER A 136 5.41 11.84 -9.18
CA SER A 136 5.65 12.86 -10.22
C SER A 136 4.57 13.95 -10.22
N LEU A 137 3.30 13.59 -9.99
CA LEU A 137 2.21 14.57 -9.98
C LEU A 137 2.33 15.53 -8.78
N VAL A 138 2.68 15.06 -7.59
CA VAL A 138 2.92 15.93 -6.41
C VAL A 138 3.97 16.99 -6.73
N ALA A 139 5.06 16.61 -7.41
CA ALA A 139 6.11 17.55 -7.80
C ALA A 139 5.63 18.65 -8.76
N LEU A 140 4.60 18.38 -9.56
CA LEU A 140 4.03 19.31 -10.53
C LEU A 140 2.90 20.19 -9.95
N LEU A 141 2.35 19.81 -8.80
CA LEU A 141 1.23 20.51 -8.16
C LEU A 141 1.68 21.65 -7.25
N VAL A 142 2.90 21.62 -6.74
CA VAL A 142 3.39 22.58 -5.75
C VAL A 142 4.74 23.16 -6.14
N PRO A 143 5.05 24.42 -5.73
CA PRO A 143 6.38 24.99 -5.92
C PRO A 143 7.46 24.19 -5.18
N LYS A 144 8.68 24.11 -5.75
CA LYS A 144 9.82 23.37 -5.16
C LYS A 144 10.10 23.73 -3.70
N LYS A 145 9.89 24.99 -3.29
CA LYS A 145 10.12 25.48 -1.91
C LYS A 145 9.29 24.77 -0.84
N ILE A 146 8.11 24.26 -1.20
CA ILE A 146 7.18 23.58 -0.29
C ILE A 146 7.00 22.10 -0.63
N TYR A 147 7.84 21.54 -1.50
CA TYR A 147 7.77 20.15 -1.93
C TYR A 147 7.80 19.17 -0.75
N HIS A 148 8.70 19.39 0.22
CA HIS A 148 8.78 18.55 1.43
C HIS A 148 7.46 18.55 2.21
N ASN A 149 6.81 19.71 2.36
CA ASN A 149 5.52 19.83 3.04
C ASN A 149 4.42 19.05 2.28
N ALA A 150 4.37 19.16 0.95
CA ALA A 150 3.43 18.42 0.11
C ALA A 150 3.65 16.90 0.18
N ALA A 151 4.91 16.44 0.18
CA ALA A 151 5.24 15.04 0.32
C ALA A 151 4.78 14.47 1.68
N THR A 152 4.96 15.24 2.76
CA THR A 152 4.48 14.87 4.10
C THR A 152 2.96 14.72 4.13
N TRP A 153 2.20 15.70 3.64
CA TRP A 153 0.74 15.62 3.57
C TRP A 153 0.26 14.45 2.70
N SER A 154 0.91 14.25 1.55
CA SER A 154 0.61 13.15 0.63
C SER A 154 0.81 11.78 1.30
N THR A 155 1.91 11.61 2.05
CA THR A 155 2.20 10.36 2.79
C THR A 155 1.24 10.17 3.97
N SER A 156 0.92 11.24 4.70
CA SER A 156 -0.05 11.18 5.80
C SER A 156 -1.44 10.78 5.30
N THR A 157 -1.88 11.36 4.17
CA THR A 157 -3.14 10.99 3.51
C THR A 157 -3.16 9.51 3.15
N TRP A 158 -2.07 9.01 2.56
CA TRP A 158 -1.96 7.59 2.21
C TRP A 158 -2.08 6.67 3.45
N LYS A 159 -1.35 6.98 4.52
CA LYS A 159 -1.40 6.20 5.77
C LYS A 159 -2.79 6.23 6.40
N THR A 160 -3.38 7.41 6.54
CA THR A 160 -4.73 7.57 7.11
C THR A 160 -5.78 6.80 6.30
N ALA A 161 -5.74 6.94 4.97
CA ALA A 161 -6.67 6.24 4.10
C ALA A 161 -6.51 4.72 4.17
N SER A 162 -5.27 4.22 4.22
CA SER A 162 -5.00 2.78 4.31
C SER A 162 -5.55 2.18 5.60
N VAL A 163 -5.30 2.82 6.75
CA VAL A 163 -5.78 2.33 8.06
C VAL A 163 -7.29 2.41 8.16
N SER A 164 -7.86 3.58 7.82
CA SER A 164 -9.32 3.77 7.90
C SER A 164 -10.08 2.89 6.90
N GLY A 165 -9.50 2.62 5.72
CA GLY A 165 -10.06 1.70 4.73
C GLY A 165 -10.11 0.26 5.23
N ALA A 166 -9.03 -0.23 5.85
CA ALA A 166 -8.99 -1.57 6.44
C ALA A 166 -10.03 -1.74 7.57
N LEU A 167 -10.11 -0.75 8.48
CA LEU A 167 -11.13 -0.75 9.53
C LEU A 167 -12.54 -0.73 8.95
N ALA A 168 -12.81 0.22 8.04
CA ALA A 168 -14.13 0.35 7.43
C ALA A 168 -14.56 -0.93 6.70
N ALA A 169 -13.63 -1.62 6.02
CA ALA A 169 -13.92 -2.88 5.35
C ALA A 169 -14.43 -3.93 6.33
N GLY A 170 -13.74 -4.15 7.46
CA GLY A 170 -14.14 -5.14 8.46
C GLY A 170 -15.54 -4.87 8.99
N PHE A 171 -15.84 -3.64 9.42
CA PHE A 171 -17.16 -3.27 9.91
C PHE A 171 -18.25 -3.35 8.84
N LEU A 172 -17.97 -2.88 7.63
CA LEU A 172 -18.95 -2.89 6.53
C LEU A 172 -19.26 -4.31 6.05
N ILE A 173 -18.29 -5.22 6.04
CA ILE A 173 -18.56 -6.64 5.75
C ILE A 173 -19.56 -7.19 6.76
N GLY A 174 -19.40 -6.90 8.06
CA GLY A 174 -20.31 -7.35 9.11
C GLY A 174 -21.71 -6.76 9.00
N ILE A 175 -21.83 -5.47 8.67
CA ILE A 175 -23.12 -4.75 8.66
C ILE A 175 -23.90 -4.96 7.35
N ILE A 176 -23.23 -4.79 6.21
CA ILE A 176 -23.91 -4.77 4.89
C ILE A 176 -23.50 -5.95 3.97
N GLY A 177 -22.51 -6.72 4.38
CA GLY A 177 -22.00 -7.89 3.65
C GLY A 177 -20.98 -7.54 2.56
N VAL A 178 -20.32 -8.57 2.04
CA VAL A 178 -19.20 -8.46 1.08
C VAL A 178 -19.58 -7.72 -0.20
N ALA A 179 -20.65 -8.15 -0.87
CA ALA A 179 -21.03 -7.58 -2.17
C ALA A 179 -21.35 -6.08 -2.08
N LYS A 180 -22.13 -5.65 -1.08
CA LYS A 180 -22.45 -4.22 -0.91
C LYS A 180 -21.22 -3.40 -0.53
N THR A 181 -20.29 -3.98 0.23
CA THR A 181 -19.01 -3.31 0.54
C THR A 181 -18.16 -3.11 -0.72
N LEU A 182 -18.09 -4.09 -1.62
CA LEU A 182 -17.40 -3.93 -2.91
C LEU A 182 -18.12 -2.95 -3.85
N CYS A 183 -19.45 -2.89 -3.81
CA CYS A 183 -20.21 -1.85 -4.52
C CYS A 183 -19.80 -0.45 -4.03
N LEU A 184 -19.68 -0.25 -2.71
CA LEU A 184 -19.19 1.02 -2.15
C LEU A 184 -17.76 1.32 -2.61
N VAL A 185 -16.87 0.33 -2.62
CA VAL A 185 -15.51 0.50 -3.15
C VAL A 185 -15.54 0.97 -4.59
N PHE A 186 -16.33 0.33 -5.45
CA PHE A 186 -16.51 0.75 -6.84
C PHE A 186 -16.95 2.22 -6.93
N VAL A 187 -17.96 2.63 -6.16
CA VAL A 187 -18.43 4.02 -6.13
C VAL A 187 -17.33 5.00 -5.70
N LEU A 188 -16.56 4.67 -4.66
CA LEU A 188 -15.45 5.50 -4.19
C LEU A 188 -14.35 5.68 -5.26
N VAL A 189 -14.02 4.60 -5.98
CA VAL A 189 -13.01 4.65 -7.06
C VAL A 189 -13.54 5.45 -8.25
N VAL A 190 -14.82 5.31 -8.61
CA VAL A 190 -15.46 6.14 -9.66
C VAL A 190 -15.46 7.62 -9.26
N LEU A 191 -15.75 7.94 -8.01
CA LEU A 191 -15.64 9.31 -7.52
C LEU A 191 -14.20 9.81 -7.65
N ALA A 192 -13.20 9.03 -7.25
CA ALA A 192 -11.80 9.40 -7.44
C ALA A 192 -11.45 9.66 -8.91
N PHE A 193 -11.96 8.83 -9.83
CA PHE A 193 -11.81 9.04 -11.27
C PHE A 193 -12.41 10.37 -11.72
N ILE A 194 -13.65 10.69 -11.33
CA ILE A 194 -14.32 11.94 -11.68
C ILE A 194 -13.54 13.14 -11.12
N PHE A 195 -13.17 13.10 -9.84
CA PHE A 195 -12.42 14.20 -9.20
C PHE A 195 -11.02 14.39 -9.79
N THR A 196 -10.41 13.37 -10.41
CA THR A 196 -9.12 13.50 -11.09
C THR A 196 -9.19 14.53 -12.23
N PHE A 197 -10.34 14.71 -12.89
CA PHE A 197 -10.50 15.70 -13.95
C PHE A 197 -10.55 17.15 -13.46
N LEU A 198 -10.75 17.39 -12.17
CA LEU A 198 -10.64 18.71 -11.57
C LEU A 198 -9.17 19.17 -11.41
N ILE A 199 -8.21 18.26 -11.53
CA ILE A 199 -6.79 18.56 -11.59
C ILE A 199 -6.46 19.02 -13.01
N LYS A 200 -5.73 20.14 -13.17
CA LYS A 200 -5.32 20.65 -14.49
C LYS A 200 -4.26 19.74 -15.11
N LYS A 201 -4.26 19.62 -16.42
CA LYS A 201 -3.19 18.95 -17.17
C LYS A 201 -1.84 19.58 -16.85
N LYS A 202 -0.81 18.76 -16.71
CA LYS A 202 0.55 19.19 -16.40
C LYS A 202 1.49 18.92 -17.59
N PRO A 203 2.46 19.80 -17.84
CA PRO A 203 3.43 19.56 -18.90
C PRO A 203 4.28 18.33 -18.59
N ILE A 204 4.74 17.67 -19.64
CA ILE A 204 5.72 16.58 -19.55
C ILE A 204 7.10 17.25 -19.45
N LEU A 205 7.77 17.12 -18.29
CA LEU A 205 9.05 17.76 -18.01
C LEU A 205 10.26 16.89 -18.35
N ASN A 206 10.05 15.67 -18.85
CA ASN A 206 11.17 14.75 -19.11
C ASN A 206 12.01 15.25 -20.28
N THR A 207 13.27 15.60 -20.01
CA THR A 207 14.28 16.00 -21.01
C THR A 207 15.07 14.80 -21.57
N LYS A 208 14.91 13.60 -20.99
CA LYS A 208 15.64 12.37 -21.31
C LYS A 208 14.79 11.38 -22.13
N ILE A 209 14.00 11.89 -23.06
CA ILE A 209 13.22 11.05 -23.98
C ILE A 209 14.21 10.34 -24.90
N GLY A 210 14.39 9.00 -24.73
CA GLY A 210 15.22 8.17 -25.59
C GLY A 210 16.43 7.49 -24.94
N GLU A 211 16.68 7.67 -23.62
CA GLU A 211 17.72 6.88 -22.97
C GLU A 211 17.35 5.38 -22.94
N PRO A 212 18.32 4.49 -23.27
CA PRO A 212 18.08 3.05 -23.28
C PRO A 212 17.83 2.55 -21.84
N MET A 213 16.65 2.08 -21.59
CA MET A 213 16.18 1.57 -20.29
C MET A 213 17.11 0.52 -19.68
N LYS A 214 17.72 -0.32 -20.51
CA LYS A 214 18.64 -1.38 -20.07
C LYS A 214 19.86 -0.84 -19.31
N GLU A 215 20.39 0.31 -19.73
CA GLU A 215 21.57 0.93 -19.11
C GLU A 215 21.24 1.52 -17.74
N SER A 216 20.13 2.21 -17.63
CA SER A 216 19.66 2.76 -16.35
C SER A 216 19.36 1.65 -15.33
N LEU A 217 18.72 0.55 -15.75
CA LEU A 217 18.46 -0.60 -14.90
C LEU A 217 19.74 -1.30 -14.45
N LYS A 218 20.69 -1.51 -15.35
CA LYS A 218 21.99 -2.12 -15.05
C LYS A 218 22.76 -1.28 -14.03
N ALA A 219 22.77 0.03 -14.21
CA ALA A 219 23.42 0.97 -13.27
C ALA A 219 22.78 0.92 -11.87
N GLY A 220 21.44 0.90 -11.78
CA GLY A 220 20.73 0.80 -10.49
C GLY A 220 21.01 -0.51 -9.77
N VAL A 221 20.93 -1.65 -10.46
CA VAL A 221 21.24 -2.96 -9.88
C VAL A 221 22.70 -3.02 -9.43
N GLN A 222 23.64 -2.59 -10.27
CA GLN A 222 25.05 -2.57 -9.94
C GLN A 222 25.34 -1.69 -8.73
N PHE A 223 24.70 -0.53 -8.61
CA PHE A 223 24.83 0.35 -7.46
C PHE A 223 24.39 -0.32 -6.15
N VAL A 224 23.24 -1.02 -6.14
CA VAL A 224 22.76 -1.74 -4.96
C VAL A 224 23.73 -2.83 -4.53
N PHE A 225 24.24 -3.64 -5.46
CA PHE A 225 25.18 -4.72 -5.16
C PHE A 225 26.57 -4.21 -4.72
N GLN A 226 27.00 -3.07 -5.21
CA GLN A 226 28.28 -2.44 -4.81
C GLN A 226 28.20 -1.77 -3.44
N ASN A 227 27.02 -1.32 -3.00
CA ASN A 227 26.87 -0.65 -1.71
C ASN A 227 26.43 -1.63 -0.61
N LYS A 228 27.42 -2.17 0.13
CA LYS A 228 27.19 -3.15 1.20
C LYS A 228 26.16 -2.70 2.25
N ALA A 229 26.05 -1.39 2.54
CA ALA A 229 25.09 -0.87 3.51
C ALA A 229 23.66 -0.95 2.95
N ILE A 230 23.45 -0.56 1.70
CA ILE A 230 22.16 -0.65 1.02
C ILE A 230 21.75 -2.11 0.87
N LEU A 231 22.66 -2.95 0.37
CA LEU A 231 22.40 -4.38 0.20
C LEU A 231 22.02 -5.05 1.54
N GLY A 232 22.75 -4.77 2.61
CA GLY A 232 22.48 -5.33 3.94
C GLY A 232 21.10 -4.91 4.47
N VAL A 233 20.72 -3.65 4.31
CA VAL A 233 19.42 -3.13 4.74
C VAL A 233 18.27 -3.75 3.94
N LEU A 234 18.41 -3.84 2.61
CA LEU A 234 17.38 -4.44 1.75
C LEU A 234 17.24 -5.95 1.98
N THR A 235 18.37 -6.66 2.19
CA THR A 235 18.36 -8.10 2.48
C THR A 235 17.69 -8.39 3.82
N LEU A 236 18.01 -7.60 4.86
CA LEU A 236 17.38 -7.75 6.18
C LEU A 236 15.85 -7.53 6.11
N ASP A 237 15.43 -6.52 5.35
CA ASP A 237 14.02 -6.25 5.12
C ASP A 237 13.32 -7.39 4.37
N MET A 238 13.94 -7.88 3.30
CA MET A 238 13.42 -9.01 2.53
C MET A 238 13.23 -10.25 3.40
N ILE A 239 14.20 -10.57 4.26
CA ILE A 239 14.12 -11.68 5.20
C ILE A 239 13.00 -11.44 6.22
N ALA A 240 12.91 -10.23 6.79
CA ALA A 240 11.87 -9.88 7.76
C ALA A 240 10.46 -10.02 7.15
N VAL A 241 10.25 -9.55 5.93
CA VAL A 241 8.97 -9.67 5.22
C VAL A 241 8.66 -11.12 4.84
N LEU A 242 9.67 -11.88 4.37
CA LEU A 242 9.49 -13.28 3.95
C LEU A 242 9.03 -14.16 5.12
N PHE A 243 9.66 -14.01 6.29
CA PHE A 243 9.32 -14.80 7.48
C PHE A 243 8.24 -14.17 8.35
N GLY A 244 7.98 -12.88 8.20
CA GLY A 244 6.96 -12.15 8.95
C GLY A 244 5.62 -11.97 8.20
N GLY A 245 5.34 -12.75 7.17
CA GLY A 245 4.18 -12.64 6.29
C GLY A 245 2.80 -12.88 6.93
N THR A 246 2.63 -12.38 8.16
CA THR A 246 1.43 -12.53 9.00
C THR A 246 0.17 -12.00 8.34
N VAL A 247 0.28 -10.94 7.54
CA VAL A 247 -0.87 -10.31 6.88
C VAL A 247 -1.58 -11.30 5.97
N ALA A 248 -0.83 -12.15 5.26
CA ALA A 248 -1.40 -13.14 4.33
C ALA A 248 -2.28 -14.21 5.00
N ILE A 249 -2.04 -14.52 6.28
CA ILE A 249 -2.81 -15.52 7.02
C ILE A 249 -3.75 -14.92 8.07
N LEU A 250 -3.85 -13.59 8.10
CA LEU A 250 -4.62 -12.90 9.14
C LEU A 250 -6.12 -13.21 9.07
N SER A 251 -6.66 -13.43 7.87
CA SER A 251 -8.05 -13.86 7.68
C SER A 251 -8.30 -15.28 8.22
N VAL A 252 -7.31 -16.18 8.12
CA VAL A 252 -7.35 -17.53 8.73
C VAL A 252 -7.43 -17.41 10.25
N PHE A 253 -6.52 -16.62 10.84
CA PHE A 253 -6.50 -16.40 12.29
C PHE A 253 -7.81 -15.81 12.79
N ALA A 254 -8.36 -14.80 12.10
CA ALA A 254 -9.62 -14.16 12.48
C ALA A 254 -10.81 -15.14 12.44
N GLN A 255 -10.88 -16.01 11.42
CA GLN A 255 -12.02 -16.92 11.24
C GLN A 255 -11.91 -18.20 12.07
N ASP A 256 -10.74 -18.85 12.08
CA ASP A 256 -10.61 -20.21 12.61
C ASP A 256 -10.00 -20.25 14.00
N VAL A 257 -9.03 -19.37 14.33
CA VAL A 257 -8.35 -19.37 15.62
C VAL A 257 -9.05 -18.47 16.63
N LEU A 258 -9.22 -17.18 16.25
CA LEU A 258 -9.80 -16.17 17.16
C LEU A 258 -11.33 -16.13 17.11
N LYS A 259 -11.94 -16.59 16.02
CA LYS A 259 -13.40 -16.62 15.78
C LYS A 259 -14.09 -15.26 16.01
N VAL A 260 -13.45 -14.18 15.54
CA VAL A 260 -13.86 -12.79 15.83
C VAL A 260 -14.66 -12.10 14.71
N GLY A 261 -14.96 -12.80 13.63
CA GLY A 261 -15.73 -12.24 12.54
C GLY A 261 -14.95 -11.18 11.71
N PRO A 262 -15.63 -10.54 10.73
CA PRO A 262 -15.01 -9.56 9.83
C PRO A 262 -14.60 -8.28 10.54
N GLU A 263 -15.33 -7.84 11.57
CA GLU A 263 -14.98 -6.66 12.38
C GLU A 263 -13.63 -6.87 13.07
N GLY A 264 -13.47 -8.03 13.71
CA GLY A 264 -12.21 -8.41 14.35
C GLY A 264 -11.05 -8.49 13.35
N PHE A 265 -11.28 -9.02 12.15
CA PHE A 265 -10.30 -9.05 11.07
C PHE A 265 -9.85 -7.63 10.66
N GLY A 266 -10.80 -6.68 10.51
CA GLY A 266 -10.50 -5.28 10.24
C GLY A 266 -9.65 -4.63 11.32
N ILE A 267 -9.97 -4.89 12.62
CA ILE A 267 -9.22 -4.37 13.77
C ILE A 267 -7.79 -4.94 13.80
N LEU A 268 -7.62 -6.24 13.56
CA LEU A 268 -6.29 -6.88 13.52
C LEU A 268 -5.42 -6.26 12.43
N ASN A 269 -5.95 -6.07 11.21
CA ASN A 269 -5.25 -5.41 10.12
C ASN A 269 -4.85 -3.96 10.44
N ALA A 270 -5.79 -3.20 11.00
CA ALA A 270 -5.55 -1.82 11.38
C ALA A 270 -4.51 -1.69 12.50
N SER A 271 -4.42 -2.65 13.41
CA SER A 271 -3.48 -2.64 14.54
C SER A 271 -2.03 -2.57 14.07
N ILE A 272 -1.66 -3.31 13.02
CA ILE A 272 -0.32 -3.25 12.41
C ILE A 272 -0.02 -1.82 11.92
N SER A 273 -0.94 -1.26 11.17
CA SER A 273 -0.77 0.08 10.60
C SER A 273 -0.76 1.18 11.66
N MET A 274 -1.55 1.03 12.71
CA MET A 274 -1.56 1.96 13.86
C MET A 274 -0.22 1.94 14.60
N GLY A 275 0.36 0.76 14.82
CA GLY A 275 1.70 0.62 15.40
C GLY A 275 2.75 1.39 14.59
N SER A 276 2.76 1.23 13.27
CA SER A 276 3.66 1.96 12.37
C SER A 276 3.45 3.48 12.43
N ILE A 277 2.20 3.96 12.49
CA ILE A 277 1.89 5.40 12.58
C ILE A 277 2.41 5.97 13.89
N VAL A 278 2.14 5.32 15.02
CA VAL A 278 2.62 5.77 16.34
C VAL A 278 4.13 5.90 16.34
N THR A 279 4.83 4.93 15.78
CA THR A 279 6.29 4.97 15.68
C THR A 279 6.79 6.09 14.78
N MET A 280 6.17 6.33 13.63
CA MET A 280 6.53 7.46 12.76
C MET A 280 6.37 8.80 13.50
N PHE A 281 5.31 8.94 14.30
CA PHE A 281 5.11 10.12 15.15
C PHE A 281 6.24 10.25 16.19
N LEU A 282 6.51 9.19 16.93
CA LEU A 282 7.56 9.18 17.96
C LEU A 282 8.96 9.48 17.40
N THR A 283 9.28 8.95 16.21
CA THR A 283 10.59 9.19 15.58
C THR A 283 10.76 10.63 15.09
N THR A 284 9.67 11.40 14.92
CA THR A 284 9.73 12.83 14.64
C THR A 284 10.25 13.63 15.84
N TYR A 285 9.90 13.21 17.06
CA TYR A 285 10.37 13.86 18.29
C TYR A 285 11.68 13.28 18.81
N ILE A 286 11.93 11.98 18.56
CA ILE A 286 13.14 11.28 19.02
C ILE A 286 13.91 10.80 17.78
N PRO A 287 14.74 11.66 17.17
CA PRO A 287 15.43 11.32 15.93
C PRO A 287 16.43 10.16 16.12
N ILE A 288 16.42 9.23 15.19
CA ILE A 288 17.26 8.03 15.23
C ILE A 288 18.61 8.33 14.57
N ASN A 289 19.44 9.16 15.23
CA ASN A 289 20.70 9.66 14.64
C ASN A 289 21.95 8.83 15.02
N LYS A 290 21.88 7.99 16.05
CA LYS A 290 23.03 7.19 16.53
C LYS A 290 22.71 5.71 16.54
N ASN A 291 23.71 4.88 16.21
CA ASN A 291 23.62 3.41 16.23
C ASN A 291 22.45 2.85 15.39
N THR A 292 22.19 3.43 14.21
CA THR A 292 21.06 3.08 13.35
C THR A 292 21.01 1.60 13.01
N GLY A 293 22.17 0.97 12.72
CA GLY A 293 22.23 -0.47 12.44
C GLY A 293 21.80 -1.34 13.62
N LYS A 294 22.27 -1.02 14.85
CA LYS A 294 21.86 -1.77 16.06
C LYS A 294 20.36 -1.59 16.34
N LYS A 295 19.84 -0.38 16.19
CA LYS A 295 18.42 -0.09 16.39
C LYS A 295 17.56 -0.83 15.37
N MET A 296 18.01 -0.92 14.12
CA MET A 296 17.32 -1.69 13.07
C MET A 296 17.29 -3.19 13.42
N LEU A 297 18.41 -3.77 13.85
CA LEU A 297 18.45 -5.19 14.27
C LEU A 297 17.53 -5.46 15.46
N VAL A 298 17.52 -4.58 16.48
CA VAL A 298 16.61 -4.69 17.62
C VAL A 298 15.13 -4.59 17.17
N SER A 299 14.82 -3.69 16.24
CA SER A 299 13.47 -3.57 15.70
C SER A 299 13.04 -4.84 14.98
N VAL A 300 13.90 -5.42 14.13
CA VAL A 300 13.59 -6.68 13.43
C VAL A 300 13.44 -7.84 14.42
N PHE A 301 14.24 -7.86 15.49
CA PHE A 301 14.11 -8.87 16.55
C PHE A 301 12.77 -8.74 17.30
N ILE A 302 12.37 -7.50 17.69
CA ILE A 302 11.08 -7.24 18.34
C ILE A 302 9.93 -7.61 17.38
N PHE A 303 10.05 -7.27 16.09
CA PHE A 303 9.09 -7.68 15.06
C PHE A 303 8.90 -9.20 15.06
N GLY A 304 10.00 -9.97 14.97
CA GLY A 304 9.95 -11.44 14.97
C GLY A 304 9.30 -12.01 16.23
N LEU A 305 9.68 -11.49 17.43
CA LEU A 305 9.05 -11.92 18.69
C LEU A 305 7.55 -11.62 18.73
N SER A 306 7.13 -10.47 18.20
CA SER A 306 5.72 -10.07 18.13
C SER A 306 4.93 -10.99 17.21
N ILE A 307 5.51 -11.41 16.07
CA ILE A 307 4.90 -12.38 15.16
C ILE A 307 4.75 -13.76 15.82
N ILE A 308 5.75 -14.21 16.55
CA ILE A 308 5.68 -15.46 17.32
C ILE A 308 4.58 -15.37 18.39
N ALA A 309 4.53 -14.26 19.14
CA ALA A 309 3.50 -14.03 20.16
C ALA A 309 2.10 -14.01 19.54
N PHE A 310 1.92 -13.39 18.36
CA PHE A 310 0.68 -13.44 17.61
C PHE A 310 0.31 -14.87 17.19
N GLY A 311 1.27 -15.62 16.61
CA GLY A 311 1.03 -16.99 16.13
C GLY A 311 0.66 -17.98 17.22
N LEU A 312 1.12 -17.75 18.46
CA LEU A 312 0.80 -18.59 19.64
C LEU A 312 -0.46 -18.11 20.38
N SER A 313 -0.99 -16.93 20.04
CA SER A 313 -2.12 -16.32 20.76
C SER A 313 -3.46 -16.85 20.26
N SER A 314 -4.31 -17.27 21.17
CA SER A 314 -5.74 -17.52 20.95
C SER A 314 -6.64 -16.43 21.54
N ILE A 315 -6.05 -15.37 22.11
CA ILE A 315 -6.75 -14.28 22.77
C ILE A 315 -6.71 -13.03 21.88
N PHE A 316 -7.89 -12.52 21.52
CA PHE A 316 -8.04 -11.39 20.59
C PHE A 316 -7.22 -10.15 21.00
N TRP A 317 -7.30 -9.72 22.26
CA TRP A 317 -6.58 -8.54 22.75
C TRP A 317 -5.05 -8.72 22.76
N VAL A 318 -4.57 -9.91 23.05
CA VAL A 318 -3.12 -10.24 22.97
C VAL A 318 -2.66 -10.19 21.51
N SER A 319 -3.47 -10.70 20.59
CA SER A 319 -3.21 -10.65 19.15
C SER A 319 -3.16 -9.22 18.63
N ILE A 320 -4.09 -8.34 19.05
CA ILE A 320 -4.07 -6.90 18.74
C ILE A 320 -2.77 -6.25 19.22
N LEU A 321 -2.40 -6.50 20.48
CA LEU A 321 -1.17 -5.92 21.06
C LEU A 321 0.09 -6.41 20.34
N ALA A 322 0.17 -7.69 20.05
CA ALA A 322 1.29 -8.29 19.32
C ALA A 322 1.42 -7.69 17.91
N LEU A 323 0.32 -7.58 17.17
CA LEU A 323 0.29 -6.97 15.85
C LEU A 323 0.62 -5.46 15.89
N PHE A 324 0.14 -4.75 16.89
CA PHE A 324 0.49 -3.35 17.10
C PHE A 324 1.99 -3.16 17.34
N ILE A 325 2.60 -4.00 18.20
CA ILE A 325 4.05 -3.98 18.48
C ILE A 325 4.83 -4.36 17.22
N SER A 326 4.37 -5.35 16.46
CA SER A 326 5.00 -5.72 15.19
C SER A 326 5.01 -4.56 14.20
N GLY A 327 3.88 -3.88 14.04
CA GLY A 327 3.77 -2.69 13.19
C GLY A 327 4.64 -1.52 13.68
N ALA A 328 4.73 -1.32 15.00
CA ALA A 328 5.61 -0.31 15.58
C ALA A 328 7.09 -0.60 15.30
N ALA A 329 7.51 -1.84 15.44
CA ALA A 329 8.86 -2.29 15.17
C ALA A 329 9.22 -2.18 13.68
N ASP A 330 8.32 -2.57 12.78
CA ASP A 330 8.48 -2.38 11.33
C ASP A 330 8.58 -0.89 10.97
N GLY A 331 7.76 -0.05 11.60
CA GLY A 331 7.82 1.41 11.42
C GLY A 331 9.20 2.01 11.73
N ILE A 332 9.88 1.56 12.81
CA ILE A 332 11.27 1.96 13.12
C ILE A 332 12.22 1.50 12.02
N SER A 333 12.13 0.23 11.63
CA SER A 333 12.95 -0.35 10.56
C SER A 333 12.77 0.42 9.24
N MET A 334 11.54 0.75 8.87
CA MET A 334 11.19 1.51 7.68
C MET A 334 11.80 2.92 7.67
N VAL A 335 11.74 3.66 8.80
CA VAL A 335 12.32 5.00 8.92
C VAL A 335 13.84 4.94 8.77
N ILE A 336 14.51 3.97 9.43
CA ILE A 336 15.95 3.79 9.32
C ILE A 336 16.34 3.44 7.88
N ARG A 337 15.64 2.51 7.25
CA ARG A 337 15.86 2.07 5.88
C ARG A 337 15.75 3.22 4.89
N GLN A 338 14.68 3.98 4.95
CA GLN A 338 14.48 5.15 4.09
C GLN A 338 15.59 6.20 4.29
N THR A 339 16.01 6.44 5.53
CA THR A 339 17.09 7.37 5.84
C THR A 339 18.42 6.90 5.24
N ILE A 340 18.76 5.61 5.37
CA ILE A 340 20.01 5.05 4.82
C ILE A 340 19.99 5.13 3.28
N LEU A 341 18.85 4.79 2.65
CA LEU A 341 18.69 4.88 1.20
C LEU A 341 18.88 6.32 0.72
N GLN A 342 18.21 7.29 1.35
CA GLN A 342 18.33 8.70 0.97
C GLN A 342 19.75 9.27 1.15
N LEU A 343 20.45 8.89 2.22
CA LEU A 343 21.81 9.38 2.49
C LEU A 343 22.90 8.73 1.62
N LYS A 344 22.64 7.52 1.10
CA LYS A 344 23.64 6.74 0.35
C LYS A 344 23.37 6.71 -1.15
N THR A 345 22.19 7.15 -1.60
CA THR A 345 21.90 7.25 -3.03
C THR A 345 22.33 8.62 -3.54
N PRO A 346 23.16 8.71 -4.60
CA PRO A 346 23.53 9.97 -5.24
C PRO A 346 22.31 10.68 -5.83
N ASP A 347 22.36 12.02 -5.88
CA ASP A 347 21.29 12.86 -6.43
C ASP A 347 21.00 12.58 -7.93
N GLU A 348 21.92 11.92 -8.61
CA GLU A 348 21.83 11.55 -10.04
C GLU A 348 21.10 10.22 -10.29
N MET A 349 20.80 9.44 -9.23
CA MET A 349 20.07 8.17 -9.21
C MET A 349 18.76 8.28 -8.41
#